data_81791c189f652c917c4047363764767f
#
_entry.id   81791c189f652c917c4047363764767f
#
_cell.length_a   1.000
_cell.length_b   1.000
_cell.length_c   1.000
_cell.angle_alpha   90.00
_cell.angle_beta   90.00
_cell.angle_gamma   90.00
#
_symmetry.space_group_name_H-M   'P 1'
#
loop_
_entity.id
_entity.type
_entity.pdbx_description
1 polymer ?
#
loop_
_entity_poly.entity_id
_entity_poly.type
_entity_poly.pdbx_seq_one_letter_code
_entity_poly.pdbx_strand_id
1 'polypeptide(L)'
;MKNILSTLILALLTLPLPAAPGLIGEYFKLEDKLGDEFEVPVGLKPWLVRIDKTVSFAQSRGEFHGSKLAGNFMVRWSGAITVPKAGSYLFALNSKDGSRLHVGDKLVVDNWGPHPMKQQSGTVRLRAGAHPIRLVYHNTDVGGGCLLKWMSPAGKLQTVPASALFHDAGKLGGIKWDQQAFAEAIGPNTPPAKPVSGSLPQKF
;
A
#
# COMPACT_ATOMS: atom_id res chain seq x y z
N MET A 1 -45.70 41.53 4.28
CA MET A 1 -45.56 40.28 3.47
C MET A 1 -44.05 39.99 3.34
N LYS A 2 -43.55 38.99 4.06
CA LYS A 2 -42.12 38.61 4.04
C LYS A 2 -41.98 37.41 3.11
N ASN A 3 -41.32 37.58 1.97
CA ASN A 3 -40.99 36.46 1.07
C ASN A 3 -39.84 35.65 1.66
N ILE A 4 -40.11 34.42 2.06
CA ILE A 4 -39.07 33.46 2.45
C ILE A 4 -38.63 32.76 1.17
N LEU A 5 -37.45 33.15 0.66
CA LEU A 5 -36.78 32.44 -0.42
C LEU A 5 -36.20 31.12 0.17
N SER A 6 -36.85 29.99 -0.13
CA SER A 6 -36.37 28.69 0.24
C SER A 6 -35.24 28.28 -0.73
N THR A 7 -34.00 28.36 -0.29
CA THR A 7 -32.84 27.91 -1.06
C THR A 7 -32.77 26.39 -1.02
N LEU A 8 -33.16 25.74 -2.12
CA LEU A 8 -33.04 24.29 -2.29
C LEU A 8 -31.56 23.94 -2.50
N ILE A 9 -30.90 23.45 -1.46
CA ILE A 9 -29.53 22.92 -1.57
C ILE A 9 -29.65 21.55 -2.24
N LEU A 10 -29.35 21.49 -3.53
CA LEU A 10 -29.21 20.23 -4.26
C LEU A 10 -27.91 19.55 -3.82
N ALA A 11 -28.01 18.61 -2.89
CA ALA A 11 -26.88 17.75 -2.53
C ALA A 11 -26.55 16.87 -3.74
N LEU A 12 -25.44 17.18 -4.42
CA LEU A 12 -24.89 16.30 -5.43
C LEU A 12 -24.47 15.00 -4.74
N LEU A 13 -25.29 13.94 -4.87
CA LEU A 13 -24.88 12.58 -4.50
C LEU A 13 -23.75 12.16 -5.46
N THR A 14 -22.51 12.31 -5.04
CA THR A 14 -21.38 11.68 -5.73
C THR A 14 -21.48 10.17 -5.51
N LEU A 15 -21.99 9.45 -6.51
CA LEU A 15 -21.92 7.99 -6.49
C LEU A 15 -20.44 7.60 -6.40
N PRO A 16 -20.07 6.70 -5.49
CA PRO A 16 -18.71 6.20 -5.44
C PRO A 16 -18.37 5.55 -6.78
N LEU A 17 -17.27 5.95 -7.39
CA LEU A 17 -16.75 5.31 -8.60
C LEU A 17 -16.56 3.81 -8.32
N PRO A 18 -16.87 2.93 -9.30
CA PRO A 18 -16.77 1.50 -9.10
C PRO A 18 -15.32 1.12 -8.76
N ALA A 19 -15.15 0.39 -7.67
CA ALA A 19 -13.86 -0.16 -7.29
C ALA A 19 -13.46 -1.22 -8.32
N ALA A 20 -12.24 -1.10 -8.86
CA ALA A 20 -11.68 -2.06 -9.80
C ALA A 20 -10.60 -2.93 -9.13
N PRO A 21 -10.41 -4.21 -9.54
CA PRO A 21 -9.47 -5.12 -8.91
C PRO A 21 -8.01 -4.67 -9.03
N GLY A 22 -7.22 -4.93 -7.99
CA GLY A 22 -5.80 -4.63 -7.91
C GLY A 22 -5.48 -3.31 -7.22
N LEU A 23 -4.20 -3.03 -7.03
CA LEU A 23 -3.69 -1.79 -6.45
C LEU A 23 -3.06 -0.92 -7.54
N ILE A 24 -3.11 0.40 -7.35
CA ILE A 24 -2.31 1.32 -8.15
C ILE A 24 -0.87 1.18 -7.69
N GLY A 25 0.01 0.74 -8.58
CA GLY A 25 1.46 0.69 -8.39
C GLY A 25 2.12 1.87 -9.08
N GLU A 26 2.74 2.73 -8.29
CA GLU A 26 3.53 3.87 -8.75
C GLU A 26 5.00 3.55 -8.52
N TYR A 27 5.76 3.53 -9.60
CA TYR A 27 7.16 3.14 -9.63
C TYR A 27 8.02 4.37 -9.85
N PHE A 28 8.98 4.61 -8.98
CA PHE A 28 9.83 5.80 -9.00
C PHE A 28 11.28 5.39 -9.19
N LYS A 29 11.95 6.00 -10.17
CA LYS A 29 13.39 5.93 -10.30
C LYS A 29 14.01 6.94 -9.34
N LEU A 30 14.95 6.53 -8.53
CA LEU A 30 15.63 7.40 -7.59
C LEU A 30 17.01 7.74 -8.15
N GLU A 31 17.43 8.99 -7.99
CA GLU A 31 18.79 9.44 -8.36
C GLU A 31 19.79 9.04 -7.28
N ASP A 32 19.41 9.25 -6.01
CA ASP A 32 20.20 8.87 -4.85
C ASP A 32 19.61 7.70 -4.09
N LYS A 33 20.45 6.98 -3.35
CA LYS A 33 19.98 5.95 -2.42
C LYS A 33 19.16 6.60 -1.32
N LEU A 34 17.97 6.04 -1.05
CA LEU A 34 17.19 6.48 0.10
C LEU A 34 17.95 6.18 1.39
N GLY A 35 18.02 7.17 2.28
CA GLY A 35 18.44 6.98 3.65
C GLY A 35 17.33 6.35 4.51
N ASP A 36 17.08 6.93 5.68
CA ASP A 36 16.01 6.48 6.57
C ASP A 36 14.61 6.94 6.13
N GLU A 37 14.52 7.73 5.07
CA GLU A 37 13.27 8.19 4.50
C GLU A 37 12.50 7.04 3.84
N PHE A 38 11.20 6.97 4.11
CA PHE A 38 10.32 5.92 3.58
C PHE A 38 9.17 6.46 2.73
N GLU A 39 9.19 7.76 2.48
CA GLU A 39 8.20 8.43 1.63
C GLU A 39 8.81 8.76 0.27
N VAL A 40 7.94 8.83 -0.73
CA VAL A 40 8.36 9.33 -2.05
C VAL A 40 8.80 10.78 -1.92
N PRO A 41 9.98 11.16 -2.41
CA PRO A 41 10.42 12.56 -2.38
C PRO A 41 9.40 13.48 -3.00
N VAL A 42 9.18 14.65 -2.36
CA VAL A 42 8.19 15.64 -2.80
C VAL A 42 8.50 16.09 -4.22
N GLY A 43 7.49 16.07 -5.09
CA GLY A 43 7.61 16.49 -6.49
C GLY A 43 8.17 15.42 -7.44
N LEU A 44 8.62 14.27 -6.93
CA LEU A 44 9.08 13.18 -7.79
C LEU A 44 7.89 12.57 -8.55
N LYS A 45 7.98 12.55 -9.88
CA LYS A 45 6.97 11.93 -10.73
C LYS A 45 7.26 10.44 -10.88
N PRO A 46 6.21 9.59 -10.92
CA PRO A 46 6.43 8.19 -11.18
C PRO A 46 6.99 7.95 -12.59
N TRP A 47 7.96 7.06 -12.69
CA TRP A 47 8.48 6.54 -13.94
C TRP A 47 7.45 5.68 -14.68
N LEU A 48 6.69 4.89 -13.92
CA LEU A 48 5.65 3.98 -14.41
C LEU A 48 4.49 3.97 -13.41
N VAL A 49 3.26 3.99 -13.93
CA VAL A 49 2.05 3.71 -13.16
C VAL A 49 1.31 2.56 -13.84
N ARG A 50 0.93 1.55 -13.06
CA ARG A 50 0.14 0.41 -13.55
C ARG A 50 -0.73 -0.16 -12.44
N ILE A 51 -1.65 -1.04 -12.83
CA ILE A 51 -2.43 -1.84 -11.87
C ILE A 51 -1.73 -3.17 -11.65
N ASP A 52 -1.35 -3.42 -10.39
CA ASP A 52 -0.84 -4.70 -9.93
C ASP A 52 -1.95 -5.47 -9.24
N LYS A 53 -2.32 -6.63 -9.80
CA LYS A 53 -3.41 -7.46 -9.25
C LYS A 53 -3.10 -7.98 -7.85
N THR A 54 -1.82 -8.20 -7.56
CA THR A 54 -1.30 -8.62 -6.26
C THR A 54 0.09 -8.01 -6.06
N VAL A 55 0.55 -7.91 -4.81
CA VAL A 55 1.96 -7.65 -4.52
C VAL A 55 2.62 -8.99 -4.22
N SER A 56 3.04 -9.67 -5.28
CA SER A 56 3.67 -11.01 -5.22
C SER A 56 4.82 -11.08 -6.22
N PHE A 57 5.85 -10.28 -5.97
CA PHE A 57 7.01 -10.11 -6.80
C PHE A 57 8.19 -10.87 -6.20
N ALA A 58 8.46 -12.07 -6.71
CA ALA A 58 9.62 -12.86 -6.29
C ALA A 58 10.92 -12.10 -6.58
N GLN A 59 12.00 -12.42 -5.89
CA GLN A 59 13.28 -11.77 -6.14
C GLN A 59 13.72 -11.96 -7.59
N SER A 60 13.92 -10.85 -8.31
CA SER A 60 14.44 -10.84 -9.67
C SER A 60 15.98 -10.92 -9.67
N ARG A 61 16.57 -11.21 -10.82
CA ARG A 61 18.04 -11.15 -11.04
C ARG A 61 18.46 -9.93 -11.88
N GLY A 62 17.51 -9.11 -12.27
CA GLY A 62 17.69 -7.94 -13.11
C GLY A 62 16.60 -6.93 -12.85
N GLU A 63 15.88 -6.52 -13.90
CA GLU A 63 14.80 -5.57 -13.76
C GLU A 63 13.65 -6.11 -12.87
N PHE A 64 12.97 -5.21 -12.22
CA PHE A 64 11.85 -5.53 -11.33
C PHE A 64 10.56 -5.68 -12.15
N HIS A 65 10.25 -6.92 -12.53
CA HIS A 65 8.96 -7.38 -13.05
C HIS A 65 8.30 -6.47 -14.11
N GLY A 66 9.02 -6.19 -15.21
CA GLY A 66 8.53 -5.40 -16.34
C GLY A 66 8.48 -3.89 -16.10
N SER A 67 9.04 -3.40 -15.00
CA SER A 67 9.13 -1.97 -14.72
C SER A 67 10.27 -1.26 -15.45
N LYS A 68 11.25 -2.01 -15.98
CA LYS A 68 12.53 -1.54 -16.49
C LYS A 68 13.42 -0.87 -15.42
N LEU A 69 13.12 -1.06 -14.14
CA LEU A 69 13.93 -0.62 -13.01
C LEU A 69 14.69 -1.81 -12.45
N ALA A 70 16.01 -1.72 -12.30
CA ALA A 70 16.84 -2.83 -11.82
C ALA A 70 17.36 -2.59 -10.40
N GLY A 71 17.61 -1.36 -10.02
CA GLY A 71 18.06 -0.94 -8.70
C GLY A 71 17.80 0.53 -8.49
N ASN A 72 17.97 1.00 -7.27
CA ASN A 72 17.74 2.36 -6.82
C ASN A 72 16.37 2.90 -7.24
N PHE A 73 15.32 2.23 -6.77
CA PHE A 73 13.93 2.60 -7.06
C PHE A 73 13.04 2.42 -5.83
N MET A 74 11.88 3.06 -5.89
CA MET A 74 10.80 2.90 -4.92
C MET A 74 9.52 2.51 -5.66
N VAL A 75 8.68 1.71 -5.01
CA VAL A 75 7.31 1.45 -5.46
C VAL A 75 6.35 1.77 -4.33
N ARG A 76 5.28 2.46 -4.66
CA ARG A 76 4.15 2.68 -3.78
C ARG A 76 2.91 2.01 -4.36
N TRP A 77 2.36 1.05 -3.64
CA TRP A 77 1.05 0.49 -3.94
C TRP A 77 0.00 1.10 -3.05
N SER A 78 -1.09 1.55 -3.65
CA SER A 78 -2.19 2.19 -2.95
C SER A 78 -3.55 1.69 -3.45
N GLY A 79 -4.53 1.68 -2.54
CA GLY A 79 -5.90 1.25 -2.81
C GLY A 79 -6.62 0.82 -1.55
N ALA A 80 -7.41 -0.24 -1.66
CA ALA A 80 -8.14 -0.82 -0.55
C ALA A 80 -7.94 -2.33 -0.49
N ILE A 81 -7.97 -2.86 0.75
CA ILE A 81 -8.06 -4.30 1.01
C ILE A 81 -9.41 -4.62 1.64
N THR A 82 -10.12 -5.61 1.11
CA THR A 82 -11.40 -6.07 1.66
C THR A 82 -11.18 -7.32 2.49
N VAL A 83 -11.67 -7.30 3.73
CA VAL A 83 -11.64 -8.44 4.63
C VAL A 83 -13.07 -8.97 4.86
N PRO A 84 -13.31 -10.30 4.72
CA PRO A 84 -14.65 -10.86 4.74
C PRO A 84 -15.25 -10.92 6.15
N LYS A 85 -14.45 -10.96 7.19
CA LYS A 85 -14.87 -11.09 8.59
C LYS A 85 -14.08 -10.15 9.50
N ALA A 86 -14.74 -9.64 10.52
CA ALA A 86 -14.05 -8.90 11.58
C ALA A 86 -13.13 -9.82 12.39
N GLY A 87 -11.97 -9.31 12.79
CA GLY A 87 -11.01 -10.06 13.60
C GLY A 87 -9.59 -9.53 13.50
N SER A 88 -8.65 -10.28 14.08
CA SER A 88 -7.22 -10.00 14.00
C SER A 88 -6.63 -10.62 12.75
N TYR A 89 -6.04 -9.80 11.91
CA TYR A 89 -5.33 -10.19 10.70
C TYR A 89 -3.84 -10.00 10.92
N LEU A 90 -3.06 -11.04 10.64
CA LEU A 90 -1.61 -10.92 10.55
C LEU A 90 -1.26 -10.58 9.11
N PHE A 91 -0.45 -9.55 8.91
CA PHE A 91 0.18 -9.24 7.63
C PHE A 91 1.67 -9.52 7.70
N ALA A 92 2.23 -9.98 6.60
CA ALA A 92 3.67 -10.19 6.46
C ALA A 92 4.16 -9.59 5.14
N LEU A 93 5.28 -8.88 5.23
CA LEU A 93 6.06 -8.42 4.09
C LEU A 93 7.35 -9.23 4.03
N ASN A 94 7.63 -9.81 2.86
CA ASN A 94 8.92 -10.44 2.59
C ASN A 94 9.55 -9.68 1.42
N SER A 95 10.58 -8.91 1.68
CA SER A 95 11.21 -8.05 0.67
C SER A 95 12.72 -8.03 0.75
N LYS A 96 13.34 -7.72 -0.37
CA LYS A 96 14.70 -7.22 -0.51
C LYS A 96 14.60 -5.85 -1.15
N ASP A 97 14.98 -4.85 -0.58
CA ASP A 97 15.32 -4.28 0.67
C ASP A 97 14.06 -3.89 1.48
N GLY A 98 13.94 -2.63 1.87
CA GLY A 98 12.95 -2.12 2.81
C GLY A 98 11.53 -2.08 2.29
N SER A 99 10.59 -2.38 3.18
CA SER A 99 9.16 -2.23 2.91
C SER A 99 8.37 -1.87 4.15
N ARG A 100 7.28 -1.09 3.98
CA ARG A 100 6.33 -0.73 5.04
C ARG A 100 4.91 -0.88 4.57
N LEU A 101 4.06 -1.42 5.44
CA LEU A 101 2.64 -1.59 5.19
C LEU A 101 1.81 -0.79 6.18
N HIS A 102 0.95 0.06 5.64
CA HIS A 102 -0.13 0.69 6.38
C HIS A 102 -1.47 0.08 5.99
N VAL A 103 -2.34 -0.14 6.99
CA VAL A 103 -3.74 -0.51 6.80
C VAL A 103 -4.58 0.47 7.60
N GLY A 104 -5.42 1.25 6.92
CA GLY A 104 -5.96 2.48 7.48
C GLY A 104 -4.84 3.45 7.82
N ASP A 105 -4.90 4.02 9.02
CA ASP A 105 -3.91 4.92 9.61
C ASP A 105 -2.75 4.21 10.33
N LYS A 106 -2.77 2.88 10.40
CA LYS A 106 -1.81 2.11 11.19
C LYS A 106 -0.65 1.58 10.36
N LEU A 107 0.58 1.85 10.81
CA LEU A 107 1.75 1.11 10.37
C LEU A 107 1.67 -0.30 10.96
N VAL A 108 1.39 -1.30 10.12
CA VAL A 108 1.18 -2.69 10.53
C VAL A 108 2.46 -3.50 10.41
N VAL A 109 3.23 -3.30 9.35
CA VAL A 109 4.53 -3.96 9.17
C VAL A 109 5.59 -2.94 8.87
N ASP A 110 6.67 -2.96 9.64
CA ASP A 110 7.89 -2.20 9.39
C ASP A 110 9.05 -3.17 9.10
N ASN A 111 9.44 -3.24 7.85
CA ASN A 111 10.56 -4.03 7.35
C ASN A 111 11.54 -3.11 6.62
N TRP A 112 11.79 -1.90 7.17
CA TRP A 112 12.59 -0.87 6.52
C TRP A 112 14.09 -1.11 6.61
N GLY A 113 14.82 -0.46 5.71
CA GLY A 113 16.28 -0.48 5.61
C GLY A 113 16.82 -1.46 4.56
N PRO A 114 18.11 -1.38 4.24
CA PRO A 114 18.76 -2.28 3.30
C PRO A 114 18.99 -3.66 3.95
N HIS A 115 18.52 -4.72 3.32
CA HIS A 115 18.69 -6.10 3.79
C HIS A 115 18.43 -7.13 2.67
N PRO A 116 19.00 -8.35 2.74
CA PRO A 116 18.60 -9.46 1.90
C PRO A 116 17.09 -9.76 2.06
N MET A 117 16.56 -10.69 1.24
CA MET A 117 15.18 -11.14 1.42
C MET A 117 14.90 -11.47 2.89
N LYS A 118 14.05 -10.68 3.51
CA LYS A 118 13.71 -10.77 4.93
C LYS A 118 12.20 -10.60 5.10
N GLN A 119 11.62 -11.38 6.00
CA GLN A 119 10.21 -11.28 6.35
C GLN A 119 10.03 -10.61 7.70
N GLN A 120 9.14 -9.63 7.74
CA GLN A 120 8.58 -9.06 8.96
C GLN A 120 7.06 -9.17 8.94
N SER A 121 6.44 -9.18 10.11
CA SER A 121 4.99 -9.30 10.23
C SER A 121 4.45 -8.42 11.34
N GLY A 122 3.17 -8.09 11.22
CA GLY A 122 2.42 -7.35 12.23
C GLY A 122 0.95 -7.72 12.20
N THR A 123 0.27 -7.46 13.30
CA THR A 123 -1.14 -7.81 13.47
C THR A 123 -1.98 -6.55 13.65
N VAL A 124 -3.14 -6.53 13.00
CA VAL A 124 -4.12 -5.45 13.14
C VAL A 124 -5.53 -6.03 13.26
N ARG A 125 -6.36 -5.43 14.12
CA ARG A 125 -7.76 -5.78 14.23
C ARG A 125 -8.58 -4.96 13.24
N LEU A 126 -9.30 -5.64 12.35
CA LEU A 126 -10.11 -5.05 11.29
C LEU A 126 -11.57 -5.42 11.47
N ARG A 127 -12.47 -4.52 11.06
CA ARG A 127 -13.89 -4.82 10.84
C ARG A 127 -14.04 -5.51 9.49
N ALA A 128 -15.14 -6.21 9.27
CA ALA A 128 -15.47 -6.68 7.92
C ALA A 128 -15.66 -5.48 6.97
N GLY A 129 -15.27 -5.64 5.71
CA GLY A 129 -15.35 -4.61 4.69
C GLY A 129 -14.01 -4.12 4.17
N ALA A 130 -14.03 -2.98 3.49
CA ALA A 130 -12.87 -2.37 2.85
C ALA A 130 -12.09 -1.47 3.82
N HIS A 131 -10.76 -1.56 3.74
CA HIS A 131 -9.83 -0.72 4.48
C HIS A 131 -8.80 -0.12 3.52
N PRO A 132 -8.44 1.16 3.63
CA PRO A 132 -7.33 1.72 2.88
C PRO A 132 -6.05 0.90 3.12
N ILE A 133 -5.28 0.68 2.05
CA ILE A 133 -3.97 0.02 2.13
C ILE A 133 -2.93 0.85 1.39
N ARG A 134 -1.76 0.99 2.00
CA ARG A 134 -0.57 1.58 1.38
C ARG A 134 0.63 0.71 1.70
N LEU A 135 1.32 0.27 0.67
CA LEU A 135 2.59 -0.42 0.79
C LEU A 135 3.66 0.38 0.06
N VAL A 136 4.73 0.73 0.77
CA VAL A 136 5.92 1.35 0.20
C VAL A 136 7.04 0.33 0.22
N TYR A 137 7.75 0.20 -0.88
CA TYR A 137 8.88 -0.69 -1.07
C TYR A 137 10.01 0.06 -1.75
N HIS A 138 11.23 -0.12 -1.29
CA HIS A 138 12.43 0.37 -1.99
C HIS A 138 13.43 -0.75 -2.21
N ASN A 139 14.23 -0.59 -3.25
CA ASN A 139 15.34 -1.47 -3.56
C ASN A 139 16.55 -0.63 -3.98
N THR A 140 17.69 -0.88 -3.34
CA THR A 140 18.93 -0.11 -3.57
C THR A 140 19.83 -0.73 -4.61
N ASP A 141 19.77 -2.05 -4.77
CA ASP A 141 20.64 -2.82 -5.66
C ASP A 141 19.82 -3.65 -6.65
N VAL A 142 20.51 -4.29 -7.60
CA VAL A 142 19.90 -5.21 -8.55
C VAL A 142 19.29 -6.41 -7.81
N GLY A 143 18.13 -6.87 -8.27
CA GLY A 143 17.51 -8.09 -7.80
C GLY A 143 16.45 -7.90 -6.71
N GLY A 144 15.59 -6.91 -6.87
CA GLY A 144 14.48 -6.61 -5.96
C GLY A 144 13.40 -7.68 -5.91
N GLY A 145 12.71 -7.77 -4.77
CA GLY A 145 11.55 -8.64 -4.56
C GLY A 145 10.68 -8.12 -3.42
N CYS A 146 9.35 -8.25 -3.56
CA CYS A 146 8.39 -7.83 -2.54
C CYS A 146 7.13 -8.71 -2.59
N LEU A 147 6.81 -9.36 -1.45
CA LEU A 147 5.64 -10.21 -1.33
C LEU A 147 4.80 -9.78 -0.13
N LEU A 148 3.53 -9.49 -0.39
CA LEU A 148 2.53 -9.20 0.63
C LEU A 148 1.72 -10.47 0.93
N LYS A 149 1.76 -10.90 2.17
CA LYS A 149 1.00 -12.05 2.66
C LYS A 149 0.08 -11.63 3.81
N TRP A 150 -0.94 -12.41 4.02
CA TRP A 150 -1.83 -12.27 5.16
C TRP A 150 -2.24 -13.61 5.75
N MET A 151 -2.71 -13.57 7.00
CA MET A 151 -3.42 -14.65 7.66
C MET A 151 -4.68 -14.07 8.28
N SER A 152 -5.84 -14.57 7.85
CA SER A 152 -7.14 -14.24 8.43
C SER A 152 -7.33 -14.91 9.79
N PRO A 153 -8.34 -14.52 10.62
CA PRO A 153 -8.51 -15.04 11.98
C PRO A 153 -8.62 -16.57 12.10
N ALA A 154 -9.01 -17.27 11.02
CA ALA A 154 -9.12 -18.72 11.00
C ALA A 154 -8.34 -19.36 9.85
N GLY A 155 -7.43 -18.61 9.24
CA GLY A 155 -6.70 -19.00 8.03
C GLY A 155 -5.26 -19.40 8.26
N LYS A 156 -4.61 -19.71 7.14
CA LYS A 156 -3.15 -19.92 7.05
C LYS A 156 -2.51 -18.70 6.40
N LEU A 157 -1.20 -18.52 6.62
CA LEU A 157 -0.42 -17.49 5.95
C LEU A 157 -0.38 -17.79 4.45
N GLN A 158 -0.85 -16.83 3.64
CA GLN A 158 -0.90 -16.94 2.18
C GLN A 158 -0.71 -15.58 1.53
N THR A 159 -0.38 -15.54 0.24
CA THR A 159 -0.39 -14.30 -0.53
C THR A 159 -1.77 -13.66 -0.47
N VAL A 160 -1.83 -12.33 -0.32
CA VAL A 160 -3.10 -11.61 -0.40
C VAL A 160 -3.69 -11.81 -1.78
N PRO A 161 -4.90 -12.40 -1.90
CA PRO A 161 -5.48 -12.72 -3.20
C PRO A 161 -5.92 -11.46 -3.94
N ALA A 162 -5.87 -11.49 -5.27
CA ALA A 162 -6.30 -10.37 -6.12
C ALA A 162 -7.76 -9.93 -5.84
N SER A 163 -8.61 -10.88 -5.46
CA SER A 163 -10.03 -10.60 -5.11
C SER A 163 -10.21 -9.79 -3.82
N ALA A 164 -9.16 -9.63 -3.02
CA ALA A 164 -9.19 -8.81 -1.82
C ALA A 164 -8.64 -7.39 -2.05
N LEU A 165 -8.04 -7.10 -3.19
CA LEU A 165 -7.36 -5.84 -3.49
C LEU A 165 -8.12 -5.04 -4.54
N PHE A 166 -8.33 -3.75 -4.28
CA PHE A 166 -9.11 -2.87 -5.13
C PHE A 166 -8.49 -1.48 -5.19
N HIS A 167 -8.80 -0.74 -6.26
CA HIS A 167 -8.46 0.66 -6.43
C HIS A 167 -9.65 1.46 -6.94
N ASP A 168 -9.58 2.77 -6.79
CA ASP A 168 -10.51 3.72 -7.37
C ASP A 168 -10.14 3.93 -8.84
N ALA A 169 -10.99 3.45 -9.75
CA ALA A 169 -10.76 3.56 -11.19
C ALA A 169 -10.71 5.02 -11.68
N GLY A 170 -11.36 5.95 -10.99
CA GLY A 170 -11.33 7.38 -11.31
C GLY A 170 -9.96 8.03 -11.05
N LYS A 171 -9.16 7.46 -10.18
CA LYS A 171 -7.80 7.95 -9.88
C LYS A 171 -6.76 7.63 -10.96
N LEU A 172 -7.09 6.76 -11.92
CA LEU A 172 -6.22 6.44 -13.07
C LEU A 172 -6.34 7.43 -14.23
N GLY A 173 -7.48 8.10 -14.37
CA GLY A 173 -7.83 8.92 -15.54
C GLY A 173 -7.25 10.35 -15.58
N GLY A 174 -6.34 10.68 -14.71
CA GLY A 174 -5.76 12.03 -14.67
C GLY A 174 -4.84 12.20 -13.48
N ILE A 175 -3.78 11.42 -13.45
CA ILE A 175 -2.81 11.45 -12.35
C ILE A 175 -2.08 12.79 -12.33
N LYS A 176 -2.79 13.83 -11.89
CA LYS A 176 -2.16 14.86 -11.09
C LYS A 176 -2.04 14.25 -9.70
N TRP A 177 -0.86 13.75 -9.40
CA TRP A 177 -0.52 13.29 -8.07
C TRP A 177 -0.83 14.42 -7.08
N ASP A 178 -1.86 14.26 -6.28
CA ASP A 178 -2.15 15.10 -5.14
C ASP A 178 -1.77 14.33 -3.87
N GLN A 179 -0.56 14.62 -3.40
CA GLN A 179 -0.01 14.06 -2.17
C GLN A 179 -0.91 14.39 -0.97
N GLN A 180 -1.62 15.50 -1.04
CA GLN A 180 -2.52 15.99 -0.01
C GLN A 180 -3.84 15.20 0.02
N ALA A 181 -4.43 14.94 -1.15
CA ALA A 181 -5.65 14.10 -1.24
C ALA A 181 -5.42 12.66 -0.76
N PHE A 182 -4.20 12.13 -0.94
CA PHE A 182 -3.86 10.81 -0.43
C PHE A 182 -3.65 10.81 1.10
N ALA A 183 -3.03 11.85 1.64
CA ALA A 183 -2.88 12.04 3.08
C ALA A 183 -4.24 12.24 3.77
N GLU A 184 -5.16 12.96 3.15
CA GLU A 184 -6.53 13.16 3.64
C GLU A 184 -7.35 11.87 3.60
N ALA A 185 -7.16 11.02 2.58
CA ALA A 185 -7.85 9.72 2.49
C ALA A 185 -7.36 8.70 3.54
N ILE A 186 -6.16 8.90 4.11
CA ILE A 186 -5.57 8.03 5.13
C ILE A 186 -5.74 8.63 6.55
N GLY A 187 -6.12 9.91 6.66
CA GLY A 187 -6.24 10.64 7.93
C GLY A 187 -4.91 11.27 8.40
N PRO A 188 -4.95 12.10 9.46
CA PRO A 188 -3.80 12.83 9.92
C PRO A 188 -2.68 11.87 10.40
N ASN A 189 -1.44 12.27 10.13
CA ASN A 189 -0.21 11.62 10.59
C ASN A 189 -0.21 11.45 12.13
N THR A 190 -0.83 10.41 12.63
CA THR A 190 -0.63 9.98 14.01
C THR A 190 0.69 9.23 14.06
N PRO A 191 1.66 9.63 14.93
CA PRO A 191 2.91 8.92 15.03
C PRO A 191 2.62 7.43 15.26
N PRO A 192 3.35 6.52 14.61
CA PRO A 192 3.09 5.10 14.70
C PRO A 192 3.16 4.64 16.15
N ALA A 193 2.13 3.94 16.61
CA ALA A 193 2.26 3.10 17.77
C ALA A 193 3.45 2.16 17.54
N LYS A 194 4.36 2.05 18.51
CA LYS A 194 5.56 1.20 18.41
C LYS A 194 5.19 -0.16 17.80
N PRO A 195 5.93 -0.64 16.80
CA PRO A 195 5.67 -1.93 16.20
C PRO A 195 5.65 -3.00 17.29
N VAL A 196 4.60 -3.79 17.32
CA VAL A 196 4.60 -5.01 18.13
C VAL A 196 5.56 -5.96 17.44
N SER A 197 6.77 -6.05 17.96
CA SER A 197 7.79 -6.98 17.47
C SER A 197 7.39 -8.40 17.86
N GLY A 198 6.63 -9.04 16.99
CA GLY A 198 6.35 -10.46 17.03
C GLY A 198 7.17 -11.15 15.95
N SER A 199 8.37 -11.61 16.28
CA SER A 199 9.08 -12.57 15.45
C SER A 199 8.28 -13.87 15.46
N LEU A 200 7.79 -14.30 14.30
CA LEU A 200 7.29 -15.67 14.17
C LEU A 200 8.46 -16.64 14.44
N PRO A 201 8.24 -17.74 15.18
CA PRO A 201 9.27 -18.75 15.34
C PRO A 201 9.64 -19.28 13.95
N GLN A 202 10.93 -19.21 13.63
CA GLN A 202 11.50 -19.83 12.44
C GLN A 202 11.45 -21.35 12.64
N LYS A 203 10.41 -21.99 12.14
CA LYS A 203 10.36 -23.42 11.91
C LYS A 203 9.66 -23.65 10.58
N PHE A 204 10.48 -23.90 9.59
CA PHE A 204 10.11 -24.58 8.34
C PHE A 204 11.07 -25.74 8.13
#